data_47de9ccf7d114a379f60bbdb0a5d9bc3
#
_entry.id   47de9ccf7d114a379f60bbdb0a5d9bc3
#
_cell.length_a   1.000
_cell.length_b   1.000
_cell.length_c   1.000
_cell.angle_alpha   90.00
_cell.angle_beta   90.00
_cell.angle_gamma   90.00
#
_symmetry.space_group_name_H-M   'P 1'
#
loop_
_entity.id
_entity.type
_entity.pdbx_description
1 polymer ?
#
loop_
_entity_poly.entity_id
_entity_poly.type
_entity_poly.pdbx_seq_one_letter_code
_entity_poly.pdbx_strand_id
1 'polypeptide(L)'
;MKKELVRILGKMKGIVQKNEAFPAVAGVLVSDGYFIGTNLEIAVKVRSEDAKDEKFLIPMEAFDLINNLPDEDVEIKADDKSISIKTSAIRNKFLTHDPEGFSVMNMGKMVNILEVDGLQLTDAINSVIFAASDSGKIKGIHMAQKGDKYIVEASDGRVLARSTVDIQGEGMDVIIPKTAAKKILSVGLYGKVKIAFGKMGIQFATESCTIASQLYAGRYPDLDRIMNAEATIEIGARRKDVHEAIVRANACITSQEKTPVKLDLAGETLTISIADSRSQFIEELPIEHSGADALTIGFDSKLCMGALKAFNDEKITMGFLGKDMPSIWSSENTEMKAAILPINIGGGK
;
A
#
# COMPACT_ATOMS: atom_id res chain seq x y z
N MET A 1 30.46 3.53 1.54
CA MET A 1 29.68 4.73 1.91
C MET A 1 28.60 5.10 0.91
N LYS A 2 28.83 5.36 -0.40
CA LYS A 2 27.79 5.77 -1.40
C LYS A 2 26.57 4.83 -1.43
N LYS A 3 26.75 3.52 -1.61
CA LYS A 3 25.66 2.53 -1.73
C LYS A 3 24.72 2.58 -0.54
N GLU A 4 25.27 2.70 0.66
CA GLU A 4 24.48 2.80 1.91
C GLU A 4 23.70 4.12 1.95
N LEU A 5 24.32 5.24 1.62
CA LEU A 5 23.68 6.55 1.57
C LEU A 5 22.52 6.57 0.55
N VAL A 6 22.73 6.05 -0.66
CA VAL A 6 21.68 5.93 -1.69
C VAL A 6 20.53 5.05 -1.19
N ARG A 7 20.83 3.93 -0.53
CA ARG A 7 19.81 3.04 0.07
C ARG A 7 19.00 3.76 1.15
N ILE A 8 19.64 4.52 2.02
CA ILE A 8 19.00 5.28 3.09
C ILE A 8 18.10 6.39 2.51
N LEU A 9 18.65 7.23 1.62
CA LEU A 9 17.88 8.31 1.00
C LEU A 9 16.71 7.78 0.15
N GLY A 10 16.90 6.63 -0.51
CA GLY A 10 15.82 5.92 -1.23
C GLY A 10 14.64 5.57 -0.34
N LYS A 11 14.88 5.18 0.92
CA LYS A 11 13.81 4.93 1.90
C LYS A 11 13.02 6.19 2.28
N MET A 12 13.59 7.37 2.09
CA MET A 12 12.97 8.67 2.41
C MET A 12 12.34 9.35 1.20
N LYS A 13 12.60 8.84 0.00
CA LYS A 13 12.01 9.36 -1.24
C LYS A 13 10.48 9.32 -1.15
N GLY A 14 9.83 10.42 -1.58
CA GLY A 14 8.36 10.57 -1.57
C GLY A 14 7.76 11.04 -0.25
N ILE A 15 8.55 11.10 0.85
CA ILE A 15 8.15 11.80 2.08
C ILE A 15 8.86 13.15 2.21
N VAL A 16 10.18 13.19 2.00
CA VAL A 16 10.91 14.45 2.00
C VAL A 16 10.48 15.29 0.80
N GLN A 17 9.89 16.45 1.06
CA GLN A 17 9.37 17.37 0.05
C GLN A 17 9.38 18.80 0.57
N LYS A 18 9.31 19.78 -0.35
CA LYS A 18 9.28 21.20 0.02
C LYS A 18 8.10 21.49 0.95
N ASN A 19 8.38 22.26 2.00
CA ASN A 19 7.38 22.73 2.96
C ASN A 19 7.71 24.18 3.33
N GLU A 20 6.83 25.12 3.00
CA GLU A 20 7.06 26.54 3.25
C GLU A 20 7.01 26.90 4.73
N ALA A 21 6.16 26.21 5.51
CA ALA A 21 6.01 26.45 6.94
C ALA A 21 7.19 25.88 7.76
N PHE A 22 7.75 24.76 7.29
CA PHE A 22 8.86 24.07 7.94
C PHE A 22 9.95 23.71 6.91
N PRO A 23 10.73 24.71 6.43
CA PRO A 23 11.69 24.48 5.34
C PRO A 23 12.74 23.39 5.64
N ALA A 24 13.10 23.18 6.90
CA ALA A 24 14.09 22.18 7.30
C ALA A 24 13.62 20.72 7.01
N VAL A 25 12.30 20.44 6.94
CA VAL A 25 11.80 19.10 6.59
C VAL A 25 11.92 18.79 5.08
N ALA A 26 12.32 19.75 4.25
CA ALA A 26 12.71 19.51 2.87
C ALA A 26 14.09 18.84 2.73
N GLY A 27 14.65 18.37 3.83
CA GLY A 27 15.91 17.64 3.89
C GLY A 27 15.79 16.40 4.78
N VAL A 28 16.88 15.65 4.83
CA VAL A 28 17.07 14.52 5.75
C VAL A 28 17.97 14.98 6.87
N LEU A 29 17.48 14.93 8.09
CA LEU A 29 18.29 15.19 9.29
C LEU A 29 19.21 13.98 9.54
N VAL A 30 20.48 14.28 9.66
CA VAL A 30 21.51 13.35 10.19
C VAL A 30 21.79 13.76 11.62
N SER A 31 21.53 12.88 12.59
CA SER A 31 21.78 13.15 14.01
C SER A 31 21.81 11.85 14.81
N ASP A 32 22.72 11.76 15.78
CA ASP A 32 22.79 10.71 16.80
C ASP A 32 22.82 9.28 16.24
N GLY A 33 23.48 9.05 15.13
CA GLY A 33 23.54 7.75 14.48
C GLY A 33 22.33 7.41 13.61
N TYR A 34 21.52 8.42 13.21
CA TYR A 34 20.33 8.22 12.40
C TYR A 34 20.21 9.22 11.26
N PHE A 35 19.59 8.74 10.19
CA PHE A 35 19.02 9.56 9.14
C PHE A 35 17.50 9.63 9.34
N ILE A 36 16.93 10.83 9.35
CA ILE A 36 15.50 11.05 9.65
C ILE A 36 14.89 11.92 8.55
N GLY A 37 13.90 11.39 7.85
CA GLY A 37 13.08 12.14 6.89
C GLY A 37 11.62 12.16 7.32
N THR A 38 10.94 13.29 7.11
CA THR A 38 9.51 13.44 7.48
C THR A 38 8.81 14.46 6.59
N ASN A 39 7.48 14.31 6.47
CA ASN A 39 6.57 15.34 5.98
C ASN A 39 5.59 15.79 7.07
N LEU A 40 5.89 15.50 8.34
CA LEU A 40 5.07 15.77 9.53
C LEU A 40 3.82 14.88 9.70
N GLU A 41 3.49 14.05 8.71
CA GLU A 41 2.46 13.01 8.79
C GLU A 41 3.06 11.61 8.87
N ILE A 42 4.18 11.43 8.17
CA ILE A 42 4.96 10.19 8.11
C ILE A 42 6.42 10.54 8.39
N ALA A 43 7.11 9.71 9.15
CA ALA A 43 8.54 9.80 9.36
C ALA A 43 9.22 8.45 9.13
N VAL A 44 10.41 8.49 8.55
CA VAL A 44 11.29 7.32 8.44
C VAL A 44 12.60 7.66 9.13
N LYS A 45 13.01 6.79 10.04
CA LYS A 45 14.28 6.89 10.77
C LYS A 45 15.11 5.65 10.48
N VAL A 46 16.30 5.82 9.94
CA VAL A 46 17.21 4.73 9.58
C VAL A 46 18.49 4.86 10.37
N ARG A 47 18.89 3.79 11.06
CA ARG A 47 20.16 3.73 11.78
C ARG A 47 21.31 3.57 10.80
N SER A 48 22.39 4.30 11.02
CA SER A 48 23.64 4.15 10.27
C SER A 48 24.83 4.53 11.13
N GLU A 49 25.90 3.77 11.01
CA GLU A 49 27.15 4.08 11.69
C GLU A 49 27.86 5.32 11.11
N ASP A 50 27.56 5.65 9.84
CA ASP A 50 28.08 6.85 9.18
C ASP A 50 27.48 8.17 9.70
N ALA A 51 26.45 8.10 10.57
CA ALA A 51 25.75 9.25 11.13
C ALA A 51 26.15 9.56 12.59
N LYS A 52 27.24 9.00 13.08
CA LYS A 52 27.71 9.23 14.46
C LYS A 52 28.26 10.63 14.62
N ASP A 53 27.92 11.26 15.73
CA ASP A 53 28.53 12.48 16.26
C ASP A 53 28.37 13.76 15.42
N GLU A 54 27.52 13.75 14.38
CA GLU A 54 27.29 14.93 13.55
C GLU A 54 25.80 15.28 13.51
N LYS A 55 25.47 16.58 13.42
CA LYS A 55 24.10 17.06 13.25
C LYS A 55 24.02 18.03 12.09
N PHE A 56 23.40 17.60 10.98
CA PHE A 56 23.24 18.40 9.79
C PHE A 56 22.05 17.95 8.95
N LEU A 57 21.67 18.76 7.95
CA LEU A 57 20.62 18.41 7.00
C LEU A 57 21.20 18.16 5.62
N ILE A 58 20.81 17.06 5.00
CA ILE A 58 21.01 16.79 3.58
C ILE A 58 19.79 17.34 2.84
N PRO A 59 19.86 18.43 2.10
CA PRO A 59 18.72 18.98 1.39
C PRO A 59 18.29 18.05 0.25
N MET A 60 16.99 18.04 -0.08
CA MET A 60 16.45 17.15 -1.11
C MET A 60 17.09 17.37 -2.49
N GLU A 61 17.55 18.58 -2.77
CA GLU A 61 18.26 18.94 -4.00
C GLU A 61 19.58 18.16 -4.19
N ALA A 62 20.17 17.65 -3.11
CA ALA A 62 21.38 16.83 -3.16
C ALA A 62 21.11 15.37 -3.55
N PHE A 63 19.86 14.90 -3.47
CA PHE A 63 19.55 13.47 -3.67
C PHE A 63 19.89 12.96 -5.06
N ASP A 64 19.56 13.74 -6.10
CA ASP A 64 19.84 13.35 -7.48
C ASP A 64 21.35 13.33 -7.75
N LEU A 65 22.10 14.29 -7.21
CA LEU A 65 23.56 14.24 -7.29
C LEU A 65 24.10 12.96 -6.62
N ILE A 66 23.71 12.68 -5.37
CA ILE A 66 24.17 11.52 -4.61
C ILE A 66 23.87 10.22 -5.35
N ASN A 67 22.69 10.09 -5.94
CA ASN A 67 22.30 8.92 -6.72
C ASN A 67 23.18 8.71 -7.96
N ASN A 68 23.63 9.79 -8.60
CA ASN A 68 24.41 9.77 -9.83
C ASN A 68 25.94 9.86 -9.63
N LEU A 69 26.42 9.93 -8.38
CA LEU A 69 27.86 9.87 -8.12
C LEU A 69 28.47 8.53 -8.60
N PRO A 70 29.74 8.47 -8.98
CA PRO A 70 30.44 7.20 -9.22
C PRO A 70 30.46 6.33 -7.95
N ASP A 71 30.68 5.02 -8.10
CA ASP A 71 30.74 4.07 -6.99
C ASP A 71 32.09 4.15 -6.27
N GLU A 72 32.29 5.24 -5.57
CA GLU A 72 33.50 5.54 -4.80
C GLU A 72 33.14 6.13 -3.43
N ASP A 73 34.15 6.43 -2.61
CA ASP A 73 33.91 7.05 -1.32
C ASP A 73 33.40 8.48 -1.46
N VAL A 74 32.37 8.79 -0.71
CA VAL A 74 31.70 10.08 -0.66
C VAL A 74 31.94 10.71 0.70
N GLU A 75 32.59 11.86 0.72
CA GLU A 75 32.76 12.69 1.92
C GLU A 75 31.64 13.75 1.96
N ILE A 76 30.91 13.83 3.07
CA ILE A 76 29.95 14.91 3.33
C ILE A 76 30.48 15.71 4.50
N LYS A 77 30.65 17.03 4.31
CA LYS A 77 31.00 17.97 5.38
C LYS A 77 29.93 19.05 5.48
N ALA A 78 29.48 19.30 6.68
CA ALA A 78 28.50 20.33 6.99
C ALA A 78 29.17 21.57 7.59
N ASP A 79 28.66 22.73 7.17
CA ASP A 79 28.88 24.03 7.79
C ASP A 79 27.51 24.56 8.27
N ASP A 80 27.46 25.71 8.96
CA ASP A 80 26.23 26.29 9.51
C ASP A 80 25.08 26.45 8.49
N LYS A 81 25.40 26.69 7.21
CA LYS A 81 24.40 27.01 6.17
C LYS A 81 24.56 26.19 4.87
N SER A 82 25.44 25.21 4.88
CA SER A 82 25.73 24.45 3.67
C SER A 82 26.30 23.08 3.98
N ILE A 83 26.11 22.16 3.03
CA ILE A 83 26.85 20.90 2.99
C ILE A 83 27.74 20.86 1.76
N SER A 84 28.93 20.29 1.88
CA SER A 84 29.80 19.98 0.75
C SER A 84 29.86 18.48 0.56
N ILE A 85 29.67 18.04 -0.69
CA ILE A 85 29.72 16.64 -1.10
C ILE A 85 30.95 16.50 -2.01
N LYS A 86 31.87 15.59 -1.66
CA LYS A 86 33.13 15.40 -2.38
C LYS A 86 33.35 13.93 -2.68
N THR A 87 33.94 13.68 -3.84
CA THR A 87 34.55 12.42 -4.23
C THR A 87 35.98 12.70 -4.71
N SER A 88 36.65 11.71 -5.28
CA SER A 88 38.00 11.89 -5.83
C SER A 88 38.08 13.04 -6.87
N ALA A 89 37.06 13.17 -7.72
CA ALA A 89 37.02 14.12 -8.83
C ALA A 89 35.91 15.19 -8.72
N ILE A 90 34.88 14.95 -7.91
CA ILE A 90 33.68 15.79 -7.84
C ILE A 90 33.69 16.60 -6.54
N ARG A 91 33.37 17.88 -6.65
CA ARG A 91 33.16 18.78 -5.51
C ARG A 91 31.89 19.57 -5.74
N ASN A 92 30.94 19.47 -4.82
CA ASN A 92 29.70 20.22 -4.89
C ASN A 92 29.36 20.83 -3.52
N LYS A 93 28.61 21.93 -3.52
CA LYS A 93 28.15 22.61 -2.30
C LYS A 93 26.65 22.94 -2.45
N PHE A 94 25.86 22.53 -1.48
CA PHE A 94 24.43 22.86 -1.36
C PHE A 94 24.19 23.75 -0.16
N LEU A 95 23.31 24.72 -0.29
CA LEU A 95 22.75 25.42 0.85
C LEU A 95 21.81 24.50 1.61
N THR A 96 21.79 24.59 2.92
CA THR A 96 20.92 23.82 3.79
C THR A 96 20.30 24.70 4.86
N HIS A 97 19.28 24.21 5.53
CA HIS A 97 18.66 24.87 6.66
C HIS A 97 19.35 24.47 7.96
N ASP A 98 19.12 25.28 9.01
CA ASP A 98 19.55 24.95 10.35
C ASP A 98 18.87 23.64 10.83
N PRO A 99 19.64 22.62 11.23
CA PRO A 99 19.08 21.36 11.74
C PRO A 99 18.24 21.55 13.02
N GLU A 100 18.42 22.62 13.78
CA GLU A 100 17.55 22.93 14.93
C GLU A 100 16.12 23.29 14.53
N GLY A 101 15.93 23.77 13.31
CA GLY A 101 14.59 24.01 12.71
C GLY A 101 13.88 22.75 12.23
N PHE A 102 14.50 21.57 12.33
CA PHE A 102 13.86 20.33 11.91
C PHE A 102 12.76 19.90 12.87
N SER A 103 11.53 19.91 12.40
CA SER A 103 10.36 19.52 13.18
C SER A 103 10.16 18.01 13.14
N VAL A 104 9.98 17.43 14.33
CA VAL A 104 9.56 16.04 14.47
C VAL A 104 8.04 15.94 14.57
N MET A 105 7.51 14.85 14.07
CA MET A 105 6.08 14.56 14.11
C MET A 105 5.62 14.31 15.55
N ASN A 106 4.52 14.95 15.96
CA ASN A 106 3.89 14.68 17.25
C ASN A 106 3.03 13.40 17.16
N MET A 107 3.48 12.34 17.80
CA MET A 107 2.83 11.03 17.84
C MET A 107 1.95 10.80 19.06
N GLY A 108 1.96 11.74 20.00
CA GLY A 108 1.34 11.53 21.31
C GLY A 108 2.03 10.42 22.13
N LYS A 109 1.34 9.98 23.18
CA LYS A 109 1.83 8.88 24.03
C LYS A 109 1.53 7.53 23.38
N MET A 110 2.55 6.73 23.10
CA MET A 110 2.45 5.33 22.69
C MET A 110 2.61 4.45 23.92
N VAL A 111 1.63 3.60 24.19
CA VAL A 111 1.58 2.80 25.43
C VAL A 111 1.53 1.31 25.18
N ASN A 112 1.14 0.88 23.98
CA ASN A 112 0.99 -0.52 23.63
C ASN A 112 2.12 -0.93 22.66
N ILE A 113 2.71 -2.09 22.89
CA ILE A 113 3.75 -2.64 22.03
C ILE A 113 3.34 -4.04 21.63
N LEU A 114 3.27 -4.28 20.33
CA LEU A 114 2.99 -5.58 19.72
C LEU A 114 4.20 -6.04 18.92
N GLU A 115 4.24 -7.31 18.61
CA GLU A 115 5.30 -7.90 17.80
C GLU A 115 4.72 -8.72 16.65
N VAL A 116 5.34 -8.61 15.46
CA VAL A 116 4.91 -9.29 14.24
C VAL A 116 6.12 -9.63 13.36
N ASP A 117 5.98 -10.65 12.54
CA ASP A 117 6.92 -10.85 11.43
C ASP A 117 6.71 -9.79 10.33
N GLY A 118 7.80 -9.17 9.90
CA GLY A 118 7.74 -8.05 8.96
C GLY A 118 7.27 -8.42 7.57
N LEU A 119 7.55 -9.64 7.10
CA LEU A 119 7.06 -10.13 5.80
C LEU A 119 5.56 -10.38 5.87
N GLN A 120 5.07 -11.06 6.91
CA GLN A 120 3.64 -11.30 7.10
C GLN A 120 2.85 -9.98 7.15
N LEU A 121 3.34 -8.99 7.90
CA LEU A 121 2.72 -7.67 7.95
C LEU A 121 2.72 -6.97 6.58
N THR A 122 3.85 -7.02 5.88
CA THR A 122 3.99 -6.40 4.56
C THR A 122 3.06 -7.07 3.55
N ASP A 123 2.96 -8.40 3.54
CA ASP A 123 2.08 -9.16 2.66
C ASP A 123 0.61 -8.86 2.96
N ALA A 124 0.21 -8.82 4.24
CA ALA A 124 -1.15 -8.46 4.63
C ALA A 124 -1.54 -7.03 4.19
N ILE A 125 -0.64 -6.05 4.36
CA ILE A 125 -0.88 -4.68 3.87
C ILE A 125 -0.94 -4.64 2.34
N ASN A 126 -0.03 -5.34 1.65
CA ASN A 126 0.03 -5.36 0.19
C ASN A 126 -1.22 -5.99 -0.43
N SER A 127 -1.78 -7.02 0.21
CA SER A 127 -2.99 -7.70 -0.27
C SER A 127 -4.25 -6.84 -0.21
N VAL A 128 -4.29 -5.79 0.62
CA VAL A 128 -5.49 -4.95 0.79
C VAL A 128 -5.33 -3.53 0.27
N ILE A 129 -4.11 -3.06 0.00
CA ILE A 129 -3.83 -1.65 -0.33
C ILE A 129 -4.52 -1.16 -1.60
N PHE A 130 -4.82 -2.05 -2.55
CA PHE A 130 -5.55 -1.70 -3.78
C PHE A 130 -6.96 -1.18 -3.48
N ALA A 131 -7.61 -1.70 -2.43
CA ALA A 131 -8.93 -1.30 -1.97
C ALA A 131 -8.92 -0.04 -1.11
N ALA A 132 -7.76 0.41 -0.62
CA ALA A 132 -7.67 1.59 0.24
C ALA A 132 -7.88 2.90 -0.53
N SER A 133 -8.45 3.89 0.16
CA SER A 133 -8.55 5.29 -0.29
C SER A 133 -8.07 6.22 0.83
N ASP A 134 -7.56 7.40 0.50
CA ASP A 134 -7.29 8.47 1.48
C ASP A 134 -8.39 9.54 1.46
N SER A 135 -9.44 9.33 0.69
CA SER A 135 -10.59 10.24 0.56
C SER A 135 -11.92 9.50 0.72
N GLY A 136 -12.98 10.23 1.02
CA GLY A 136 -14.32 9.66 1.16
C GLY A 136 -14.68 9.29 2.59
N LYS A 137 -15.79 8.56 2.74
CA LYS A 137 -16.33 8.17 4.06
C LYS A 137 -15.56 7.02 4.71
N ILE A 138 -15.05 6.10 3.87
CA ILE A 138 -14.19 4.99 4.30
C ILE A 138 -12.82 5.29 3.73
N LYS A 139 -11.81 5.38 4.59
CA LYS A 139 -10.45 5.75 4.20
C LYS A 139 -9.40 5.04 5.04
N GLY A 140 -8.19 4.95 4.49
CA GLY A 140 -7.06 4.28 5.13
C GLY A 140 -7.16 2.77 5.09
N ILE A 141 -6.28 2.15 5.85
CA ILE A 141 -6.22 0.72 6.11
C ILE A 141 -6.49 0.52 7.59
N HIS A 142 -7.48 -0.28 7.91
CA HIS A 142 -7.86 -0.65 9.25
C HIS A 142 -7.06 -1.87 9.70
N MET A 143 -6.47 -1.78 10.86
CA MET A 143 -5.81 -2.89 11.54
C MET A 143 -6.43 -3.06 12.92
N ALA A 144 -7.06 -4.19 13.17
CA ALA A 144 -7.76 -4.45 14.42
C ALA A 144 -7.68 -5.90 14.84
N GLN A 145 -7.72 -6.14 16.14
CA GLN A 145 -7.86 -7.47 16.69
C GLN A 145 -9.28 -7.99 16.52
N LYS A 146 -9.42 -9.21 15.99
CA LYS A 146 -10.68 -9.97 15.94
C LYS A 146 -10.44 -11.40 16.44
N GLY A 147 -10.94 -11.66 17.64
CA GLY A 147 -10.66 -12.94 18.33
C GLY A 147 -9.16 -13.06 18.65
N ASP A 148 -8.57 -14.14 18.21
CA ASP A 148 -7.15 -14.50 18.38
C ASP A 148 -6.25 -14.00 17.23
N LYS A 149 -6.83 -13.43 16.17
CA LYS A 149 -6.10 -12.90 14.99
C LYS A 149 -6.27 -11.39 14.85
N TYR A 150 -5.38 -10.81 14.08
CA TYR A 150 -5.51 -9.43 13.61
C TYR A 150 -5.96 -9.40 12.17
N ILE A 151 -6.96 -8.56 11.89
CA ILE A 151 -7.37 -8.24 10.52
C ILE A 151 -6.62 -7.01 10.02
N VAL A 152 -6.30 -7.02 8.74
CA VAL A 152 -5.87 -5.89 7.95
C VAL A 152 -6.87 -5.74 6.82
N GLU A 153 -7.60 -4.62 6.78
CA GLU A 153 -8.66 -4.44 5.80
C GLU A 153 -8.74 -3.03 5.24
N ALA A 154 -9.25 -2.92 4.04
CA ALA A 154 -9.41 -1.64 3.36
C ALA A 154 -10.66 -1.63 2.47
N SER A 155 -11.25 -0.43 2.29
CA SER A 155 -12.36 -0.21 1.37
C SER A 155 -12.37 1.22 0.85
N ASP A 156 -12.83 1.40 -0.40
CA ASP A 156 -13.19 2.69 -0.98
C ASP A 156 -14.74 2.86 -1.13
N GLY A 157 -15.49 1.90 -0.62
CA GLY A 157 -16.95 1.82 -0.74
C GLY A 157 -17.44 1.07 -1.98
N ARG A 158 -16.56 0.71 -2.93
CA ARG A 158 -16.88 -0.10 -4.13
C ARG A 158 -16.16 -1.44 -4.14
N VAL A 159 -15.04 -1.50 -3.50
CA VAL A 159 -14.25 -2.71 -3.27
C VAL A 159 -13.85 -2.76 -1.81
N LEU A 160 -13.71 -3.96 -1.33
CA LEU A 160 -13.29 -4.28 0.02
C LEU A 160 -12.29 -5.42 -0.06
N ALA A 161 -11.21 -5.31 0.69
CA ALA A 161 -10.24 -6.38 0.84
C ALA A 161 -9.91 -6.57 2.31
N ARG A 162 -9.77 -7.83 2.72
CA ARG A 162 -9.37 -8.23 4.08
C ARG A 162 -8.36 -9.35 4.00
N SER A 163 -7.34 -9.24 4.83
CA SER A 163 -6.37 -10.29 5.12
C SER A 163 -6.22 -10.43 6.63
N THR A 164 -5.59 -11.49 7.09
CA THR A 164 -5.24 -11.66 8.50
C THR A 164 -3.74 -11.71 8.68
N VAL A 165 -3.30 -11.42 9.88
CA VAL A 165 -1.90 -11.47 10.28
C VAL A 165 -1.80 -11.87 11.75
N ASP A 166 -0.82 -12.71 12.08
CA ASP A 166 -0.55 -13.12 13.44
C ASP A 166 0.34 -12.07 14.12
N ILE A 167 -0.25 -11.30 15.04
CA ILE A 167 0.44 -10.27 15.83
C ILE A 167 0.42 -10.69 17.29
N GLN A 168 1.57 -10.67 17.95
CA GLN A 168 1.67 -10.97 19.37
C GLN A 168 1.37 -9.72 20.19
N GLY A 169 0.44 -9.86 21.15
CA GLY A 169 -0.08 -8.78 22.00
C GLY A 169 -1.53 -8.45 21.67
N GLU A 170 -2.10 -7.48 22.34
CA GLU A 170 -3.54 -7.20 22.31
C GLU A 170 -3.87 -5.72 22.16
N GLY A 171 -5.11 -5.46 21.75
CA GLY A 171 -5.77 -4.15 21.89
C GLY A 171 -5.54 -3.16 20.76
N MET A 172 -5.01 -3.57 19.59
CA MET A 172 -4.89 -2.66 18.45
C MET A 172 -6.22 -2.54 17.71
N ASP A 173 -6.64 -1.30 17.48
CA ASP A 173 -7.75 -0.91 16.59
C ASP A 173 -7.39 0.49 16.05
N VAL A 174 -6.82 0.54 14.85
CA VAL A 174 -6.23 1.75 14.27
C VAL A 174 -6.49 1.85 12.78
N ILE A 175 -6.53 3.09 12.26
CA ILE A 175 -6.68 3.36 10.83
C ILE A 175 -5.42 4.08 10.33
N ILE A 176 -4.67 3.40 9.48
CA ILE A 176 -3.42 3.90 8.90
C ILE A 176 -3.73 4.58 7.56
N PRO A 177 -3.21 5.79 7.27
CA PRO A 177 -3.30 6.40 5.95
C PRO A 177 -2.71 5.49 4.85
N LYS A 178 -3.34 5.47 3.67
CA LYS A 178 -2.83 4.71 2.51
C LYS A 178 -1.41 5.14 2.12
N THR A 179 -1.12 6.43 2.26
CA THR A 179 0.23 6.97 2.03
C THR A 179 1.27 6.37 2.98
N ALA A 180 0.93 6.17 4.26
CA ALA A 180 1.77 5.49 5.24
C ALA A 180 1.95 4.00 4.89
N ALA A 181 0.89 3.31 4.54
CA ALA A 181 0.96 1.92 4.09
C ALA A 181 1.86 1.76 2.85
N LYS A 182 1.72 2.63 1.84
CA LYS A 182 2.65 2.66 0.69
C LYS A 182 4.10 2.86 1.11
N LYS A 183 4.34 3.69 2.13
CA LYS A 183 5.68 3.91 2.65
C LYS A 183 6.23 2.66 3.34
N ILE A 184 5.41 1.96 4.14
CA ILE A 184 5.77 0.68 4.75
C ILE A 184 6.20 -0.32 3.67
N LEU A 185 5.39 -0.49 2.61
CA LEU A 185 5.69 -1.37 1.49
C LEU A 185 6.97 -0.98 0.76
N SER A 186 7.20 0.32 0.51
CA SER A 186 8.38 0.79 -0.22
C SER A 186 9.68 0.68 0.56
N VAL A 187 9.63 0.80 1.87
CA VAL A 187 10.80 0.66 2.76
C VAL A 187 11.14 -0.81 2.96
N GLY A 188 10.11 -1.67 3.02
CA GLY A 188 10.23 -3.08 3.37
C GLY A 188 10.54 -3.27 4.86
N LEU A 189 9.77 -4.11 5.51
CA LEU A 189 10.00 -4.52 6.89
C LEU A 189 10.42 -6.00 6.89
N TYR A 190 11.56 -6.29 7.46
CA TYR A 190 12.11 -7.64 7.50
C TYR A 190 12.40 -8.07 8.93
N GLY A 191 12.21 -9.38 9.19
CA GLY A 191 12.41 -9.96 10.51
C GLY A 191 11.37 -9.46 11.54
N LYS A 192 11.76 -9.42 12.79
CA LYS A 192 10.89 -9.01 13.88
C LYS A 192 10.59 -7.51 13.87
N VAL A 193 9.33 -7.15 13.83
CA VAL A 193 8.84 -5.76 13.88
C VAL A 193 8.11 -5.52 15.19
N LYS A 194 8.51 -4.48 15.90
CA LYS A 194 7.76 -3.95 17.04
C LYS A 194 6.80 -2.86 16.58
N ILE A 195 5.52 -3.03 16.89
CA ILE A 195 4.50 -2.03 16.62
C ILE A 195 4.20 -1.30 17.92
N ALA A 196 4.47 0.00 17.99
CA ALA A 196 4.05 0.86 19.07
C ALA A 196 2.93 1.78 18.58
N PHE A 197 1.84 1.90 19.32
CA PHE A 197 0.71 2.74 18.92
C PHE A 197 0.04 3.44 20.09
N GLY A 198 -0.68 4.50 19.75
CA GLY A 198 -1.47 5.32 20.65
C GLY A 198 -2.67 5.92 19.92
N LYS A 199 -3.29 6.94 20.48
CA LYS A 199 -4.48 7.59 19.88
C LYS A 199 -4.16 8.39 18.62
N MET A 200 -2.95 8.92 18.50
CA MET A 200 -2.59 9.87 17.43
C MET A 200 -1.65 9.27 16.39
N GLY A 201 -0.92 8.22 16.74
CA GLY A 201 0.10 7.69 15.88
C GLY A 201 0.44 6.23 16.12
N ILE A 202 1.13 5.66 15.12
CA ILE A 202 1.65 4.30 15.13
C ILE A 202 3.10 4.31 14.64
N GLN A 203 3.89 3.38 15.14
CA GLN A 203 5.28 3.20 14.78
C GLN A 203 5.58 1.73 14.53
N PHE A 204 6.28 1.45 13.46
CA PHE A 204 6.79 0.14 13.11
C PHE A 204 8.32 0.17 13.18
N ALA A 205 8.91 -0.58 14.08
CA ALA A 205 10.35 -0.55 14.34
C ALA A 205 10.99 -1.92 14.12
N THR A 206 12.00 -1.97 13.27
CA THR A 206 12.99 -3.04 13.16
C THR A 206 14.28 -2.62 13.87
N GLU A 207 15.30 -3.45 13.87
CA GLU A 207 16.62 -3.09 14.44
C GLU A 207 17.28 -1.89 13.72
N SER A 208 17.05 -1.75 12.42
CA SER A 208 17.73 -0.75 11.58
C SER A 208 16.84 0.39 11.09
N CYS A 209 15.53 0.25 11.16
CA CYS A 209 14.61 1.21 10.57
C CYS A 209 13.34 1.35 11.41
N THR A 210 12.87 2.58 11.52
CA THR A 210 11.58 2.89 12.12
C THR A 210 10.75 3.70 11.14
N ILE A 211 9.50 3.30 10.95
CA ILE A 211 8.49 4.06 10.18
C ILE A 211 7.42 4.48 11.16
N ALA A 212 7.11 5.75 11.19
CA ALA A 212 6.09 6.33 12.05
C ALA A 212 5.04 7.04 11.20
N SER A 213 3.77 6.98 11.60
CA SER A 213 2.66 7.65 10.92
C SER A 213 1.64 8.20 11.91
N GLN A 214 1.06 9.34 11.57
CA GLN A 214 -0.20 9.75 12.18
C GLN A 214 -1.30 8.76 11.79
N LEU A 215 -2.33 8.64 12.64
CA LEU A 215 -3.50 7.80 12.42
C LEU A 215 -4.69 8.65 12.00
N TYR A 216 -5.57 8.08 11.18
CA TYR A 216 -6.89 8.68 10.98
C TYR A 216 -7.74 8.49 12.23
N ALA A 217 -8.35 9.58 12.67
CA ALA A 217 -9.32 9.54 13.76
C ALA A 217 -10.67 8.99 13.26
N GLY A 218 -11.39 8.34 14.16
CA GLY A 218 -12.73 7.83 13.90
C GLY A 218 -12.83 6.32 14.07
N ARG A 219 -14.00 5.79 13.73
CA ARG A 219 -14.29 4.36 13.79
C ARG A 219 -14.39 3.81 12.36
N TYR A 220 -13.72 2.70 12.11
CA TYR A 220 -13.87 2.00 10.83
C TYR A 220 -15.23 1.29 10.79
N PRO A 221 -15.95 1.23 9.65
CA PRO A 221 -17.22 0.52 9.56
C PRO A 221 -17.02 -0.98 9.76
N ASP A 222 -18.04 -1.62 10.31
CA ASP A 222 -18.04 -3.09 10.38
C ASP A 222 -18.36 -3.68 9.01
N LEU A 223 -17.44 -4.48 8.49
CA LEU A 223 -17.52 -5.09 7.18
C LEU A 223 -17.80 -6.59 7.22
N ASP A 224 -18.01 -7.17 8.42
CA ASP A 224 -18.18 -8.60 8.61
C ASP A 224 -19.37 -9.16 7.86
N ARG A 225 -20.48 -8.44 7.82
CA ARG A 225 -21.67 -8.88 7.11
C ARG A 225 -21.42 -9.13 5.62
N ILE A 226 -20.56 -8.32 5.00
CA ILE A 226 -20.21 -8.50 3.58
C ILE A 226 -19.19 -9.61 3.42
N MET A 227 -18.13 -9.61 4.23
CA MET A 227 -17.02 -10.55 4.10
C MET A 227 -17.36 -11.99 4.45
N ASN A 228 -18.42 -12.21 5.24
CA ASN A 228 -18.89 -13.52 5.66
C ASN A 228 -20.19 -13.94 4.96
N ALA A 229 -20.62 -13.22 3.94
CA ALA A 229 -21.81 -13.59 3.17
C ALA A 229 -21.52 -14.86 2.34
N GLU A 230 -22.49 -15.78 2.32
CA GLU A 230 -22.39 -17.03 1.57
C GLU A 230 -22.80 -16.82 0.12
N ALA A 231 -21.97 -17.24 -0.79
CA ALA A 231 -22.23 -17.17 -2.22
C ALA A 231 -23.29 -18.21 -2.64
N THR A 232 -24.14 -17.83 -3.59
CA THR A 232 -25.12 -18.74 -4.19
C THR A 232 -24.60 -19.43 -5.45
N ILE A 233 -23.57 -18.83 -6.06
CA ILE A 233 -22.86 -19.36 -7.23
C ILE A 233 -21.38 -19.21 -6.93
N GLU A 234 -20.60 -20.27 -7.18
CA GLU A 234 -19.14 -20.23 -7.06
C GLU A 234 -18.48 -20.73 -8.32
N ILE A 235 -17.43 -20.07 -8.75
CA ILE A 235 -16.59 -20.53 -9.84
C ILE A 235 -15.14 -20.57 -9.40
N GLY A 236 -14.44 -21.65 -9.79
CA GLY A 236 -12.99 -21.78 -9.70
C GLY A 236 -12.35 -21.47 -11.03
N ALA A 237 -11.34 -20.61 -11.06
CA ALA A 237 -10.64 -20.24 -12.28
C ALA A 237 -9.14 -20.06 -12.03
N ARG A 238 -8.34 -20.20 -13.11
CA ARG A 238 -6.92 -19.84 -13.06
C ARG A 238 -6.80 -18.32 -13.00
N ARG A 239 -6.28 -17.83 -11.88
CA ARG A 239 -6.15 -16.39 -11.57
C ARG A 239 -5.47 -15.60 -12.71
N LYS A 240 -4.39 -16.15 -13.26
CA LYS A 240 -3.63 -15.51 -14.33
C LYS A 240 -4.45 -15.34 -15.60
N ASP A 241 -5.21 -16.37 -15.98
CA ASP A 241 -6.01 -16.34 -17.21
C ASP A 241 -7.12 -15.28 -17.12
N VAL A 242 -7.82 -15.22 -15.97
CA VAL A 242 -8.85 -14.19 -15.72
C VAL A 242 -8.22 -12.79 -15.71
N HIS A 243 -7.07 -12.62 -15.04
CA HIS A 243 -6.39 -11.33 -15.01
C HIS A 243 -5.97 -10.86 -16.41
N GLU A 244 -5.34 -11.73 -17.18
CA GLU A 244 -4.85 -11.40 -18.53
C GLU A 244 -6.00 -11.13 -19.50
N ALA A 245 -7.12 -11.86 -19.41
CA ALA A 245 -8.32 -11.60 -20.22
C ALA A 245 -8.91 -10.21 -19.91
N ILE A 246 -9.01 -9.83 -18.62
CA ILE A 246 -9.47 -8.49 -18.24
C ILE A 246 -8.49 -7.39 -18.70
N VAL A 247 -7.17 -7.65 -18.66
CA VAL A 247 -6.17 -6.72 -19.20
C VAL A 247 -6.35 -6.54 -20.71
N ARG A 248 -6.53 -7.62 -21.48
CA ARG A 248 -6.80 -7.56 -22.94
C ARG A 248 -8.11 -6.83 -23.23
N ALA A 249 -9.17 -7.16 -22.51
CA ALA A 249 -10.47 -6.48 -22.59
C ALA A 249 -10.32 -4.97 -22.39
N ASN A 250 -9.65 -4.57 -21.32
CA ASN A 250 -9.47 -3.15 -20.99
C ASN A 250 -8.59 -2.40 -22.02
N ALA A 251 -7.68 -3.09 -22.70
CA ALA A 251 -6.84 -2.51 -23.75
C ALA A 251 -7.63 -2.22 -25.04
N CYS A 252 -8.76 -2.89 -25.26
CA CYS A 252 -9.61 -2.69 -26.42
C CYS A 252 -10.51 -1.44 -26.32
N ILE A 253 -10.68 -0.88 -25.10
CA ILE A 253 -11.54 0.28 -24.88
C ILE A 253 -10.77 1.56 -25.12
N THR A 254 -11.28 2.39 -26.03
CA THR A 254 -10.68 3.68 -26.41
C THR A 254 -11.42 4.87 -25.81
N SER A 255 -12.64 4.67 -25.30
CA SER A 255 -13.41 5.74 -24.67
C SER A 255 -12.87 6.12 -23.28
N GLN A 256 -12.98 7.39 -22.91
CA GLN A 256 -12.68 7.84 -21.55
C GLN A 256 -13.79 7.46 -20.53
N GLU A 257 -14.89 6.92 -21.00
CA GLU A 257 -15.99 6.47 -20.17
C GLU A 257 -15.64 5.17 -19.43
N LYS A 258 -16.13 5.04 -18.21
CA LYS A 258 -15.95 3.81 -17.42
C LYS A 258 -16.87 2.72 -17.95
N THR A 259 -16.38 1.96 -18.92
CA THR A 259 -17.10 0.81 -19.46
C THR A 259 -16.89 -0.39 -18.53
N PRO A 260 -17.96 -1.02 -18.02
CA PRO A 260 -17.83 -2.20 -17.17
C PRO A 260 -17.34 -3.40 -17.98
N VAL A 261 -16.44 -4.19 -17.39
CA VAL A 261 -16.18 -5.55 -17.86
C VAL A 261 -17.33 -6.43 -17.44
N LYS A 262 -17.89 -7.19 -18.38
CA LYS A 262 -19.01 -8.07 -18.17
C LYS A 262 -18.50 -9.51 -18.04
N LEU A 263 -18.99 -10.21 -17.04
CA LEU A 263 -18.75 -11.62 -16.80
C LEU A 263 -20.06 -12.35 -17.04
N ASP A 264 -20.10 -13.22 -18.04
CA ASP A 264 -21.22 -14.10 -18.35
C ASP A 264 -20.82 -15.55 -18.00
N LEU A 265 -21.53 -16.13 -17.07
CA LEU A 265 -21.37 -17.53 -16.62
C LEU A 265 -22.39 -18.39 -17.35
N ALA A 266 -21.94 -19.45 -17.99
CA ALA A 266 -22.82 -20.45 -18.62
C ALA A 266 -22.14 -21.82 -18.60
N GLY A 267 -22.67 -22.74 -17.80
CA GLY A 267 -22.06 -24.05 -17.59
C GLY A 267 -20.60 -23.93 -17.09
N GLU A 268 -19.67 -24.60 -17.75
CA GLU A 268 -18.23 -24.59 -17.40
C GLU A 268 -17.45 -23.49 -18.13
N THR A 269 -18.13 -22.44 -18.61
CA THR A 269 -17.52 -21.36 -19.38
C THR A 269 -17.76 -20.00 -18.72
N LEU A 270 -16.70 -19.24 -18.53
CA LEU A 270 -16.72 -17.82 -18.18
C LEU A 270 -16.42 -17.00 -19.44
N THR A 271 -17.40 -16.25 -19.93
CA THR A 271 -17.21 -15.29 -21.00
C THR A 271 -16.92 -13.91 -20.42
N ILE A 272 -15.73 -13.37 -20.71
CA ILE A 272 -15.32 -12.02 -20.35
C ILE A 272 -15.51 -11.13 -21.57
N SER A 273 -16.34 -10.09 -21.44
CA SER A 273 -16.61 -9.17 -22.54
C SER A 273 -16.61 -7.72 -22.09
N ILE A 274 -16.28 -6.83 -23.01
CA ILE A 274 -16.41 -5.38 -22.86
C ILE A 274 -16.71 -4.78 -24.21
N ALA A 275 -17.56 -3.77 -24.28
CA ALA A 275 -17.88 -3.12 -25.54
C ALA A 275 -18.10 -1.62 -25.33
N ASP A 276 -17.59 -0.82 -26.25
CA ASP A 276 -17.92 0.59 -26.38
C ASP A 276 -18.50 0.87 -27.80
N SER A 277 -18.69 2.12 -28.16
CA SER A 277 -19.23 2.52 -29.47
C SER A 277 -18.31 2.18 -30.65
N ARG A 278 -17.06 1.81 -30.42
CA ARG A 278 -16.03 1.61 -31.46
C ARG A 278 -15.43 0.21 -31.47
N SER A 279 -15.49 -0.50 -30.34
CA SER A 279 -14.84 -1.81 -30.19
C SER A 279 -15.65 -2.76 -29.33
N GLN A 280 -15.47 -4.03 -29.58
CA GLN A 280 -16.01 -5.13 -28.78
C GLN A 280 -14.92 -6.17 -28.58
N PHE A 281 -14.80 -6.65 -27.35
CA PHE A 281 -13.92 -7.74 -26.97
C PHE A 281 -14.74 -8.84 -26.33
N ILE A 282 -14.46 -10.09 -26.69
CA ILE A 282 -15.04 -11.29 -26.09
C ILE A 282 -13.95 -12.33 -25.97
N GLU A 283 -13.82 -12.94 -24.79
CA GLU A 283 -12.92 -14.06 -24.53
C GLU A 283 -13.60 -15.07 -23.62
N GLU A 284 -13.47 -16.36 -23.93
CA GLU A 284 -14.04 -17.47 -23.19
C GLU A 284 -12.96 -18.22 -22.43
N LEU A 285 -13.18 -18.48 -21.16
CA LEU A 285 -12.27 -19.20 -20.29
C LEU A 285 -12.98 -20.43 -19.69
N PRO A 286 -12.31 -21.59 -19.62
CA PRO A 286 -12.84 -22.74 -18.87
C PRO A 286 -12.80 -22.46 -17.37
N ILE A 287 -13.83 -22.87 -16.67
CA ILE A 287 -13.99 -22.73 -15.22
C ILE A 287 -14.51 -24.00 -14.58
N GLU A 288 -14.22 -24.17 -13.31
CA GLU A 288 -14.93 -25.07 -12.43
C GLU A 288 -16.15 -24.31 -11.88
N HIS A 289 -17.34 -24.89 -11.93
CA HIS A 289 -18.57 -24.19 -11.59
C HIS A 289 -19.42 -25.00 -10.60
N SER A 290 -20.02 -24.29 -9.63
CA SER A 290 -21.03 -24.83 -8.74
C SER A 290 -22.15 -23.82 -8.48
N GLY A 291 -23.39 -24.24 -8.45
CA GLY A 291 -24.55 -23.39 -8.18
C GLY A 291 -25.47 -23.20 -9.39
N ALA A 292 -26.08 -22.03 -9.52
CA ALA A 292 -27.04 -21.73 -10.57
C ALA A 292 -26.41 -21.67 -11.97
N ASP A 293 -27.15 -22.10 -12.98
CA ASP A 293 -26.61 -22.38 -14.31
C ASP A 293 -26.14 -21.17 -15.11
N ALA A 294 -26.58 -19.96 -14.79
CA ALA A 294 -26.20 -18.76 -15.53
C ALA A 294 -26.24 -17.48 -14.67
N LEU A 295 -25.28 -16.61 -14.87
CA LEU A 295 -25.23 -15.30 -14.28
C LEU A 295 -24.55 -14.32 -15.24
N THR A 296 -25.11 -13.13 -15.37
CA THR A 296 -24.47 -12.00 -16.05
C THR A 296 -24.27 -10.88 -15.05
N ILE A 297 -23.04 -10.40 -14.90
CA ILE A 297 -22.67 -9.36 -13.93
C ILE A 297 -21.55 -8.46 -14.49
N GLY A 298 -21.57 -7.17 -14.16
CA GLY A 298 -20.57 -6.21 -14.61
C GLY A 298 -19.73 -5.65 -13.46
N PHE A 299 -18.46 -5.37 -13.73
CA PHE A 299 -17.53 -4.82 -12.75
C PHE A 299 -16.65 -3.71 -13.32
N ASP A 300 -16.08 -2.88 -12.45
CA ASP A 300 -14.97 -1.99 -12.80
C ASP A 300 -13.70 -2.86 -13.02
N SER A 301 -13.19 -2.85 -14.24
CA SER A 301 -12.03 -3.67 -14.63
C SER A 301 -10.79 -3.40 -13.77
N LYS A 302 -10.60 -2.13 -13.32
CA LYS A 302 -9.46 -1.76 -12.46
C LYS A 302 -9.56 -2.39 -11.08
N LEU A 303 -10.77 -2.47 -10.52
CA LEU A 303 -10.99 -3.11 -9.22
C LEU A 303 -10.76 -4.62 -9.32
N CYS A 304 -11.24 -5.26 -10.40
CA CYS A 304 -10.97 -6.67 -10.66
C CYS A 304 -9.48 -6.95 -10.81
N MET A 305 -8.78 -6.17 -11.63
CA MET A 305 -7.33 -6.32 -11.82
C MET A 305 -6.56 -6.09 -10.50
N GLY A 306 -7.00 -5.13 -9.68
CA GLY A 306 -6.42 -4.89 -8.37
C GLY A 306 -6.55 -6.08 -7.44
N ALA A 307 -7.76 -6.66 -7.35
CA ALA A 307 -8.03 -7.85 -6.55
C ALA A 307 -7.22 -9.06 -7.04
N LEU A 308 -7.24 -9.34 -8.36
CA LEU A 308 -6.50 -10.45 -8.96
C LEU A 308 -4.99 -10.36 -8.74
N LYS A 309 -4.41 -9.17 -8.72
CA LYS A 309 -2.99 -8.95 -8.42
C LYS A 309 -2.66 -9.16 -6.94
N ALA A 310 -3.62 -8.97 -6.06
CA ALA A 310 -3.42 -9.11 -4.62
C ALA A 310 -3.39 -10.57 -4.16
N PHE A 311 -4.03 -11.48 -4.90
CA PHE A 311 -3.90 -12.92 -4.66
C PHE A 311 -2.57 -13.45 -5.20
N ASN A 312 -1.95 -14.38 -4.48
CA ASN A 312 -0.71 -15.05 -4.89
C ASN A 312 -0.94 -16.45 -5.46
N ASP A 313 -2.08 -17.06 -5.19
CA ASP A 313 -2.42 -18.43 -5.61
C ASP A 313 -2.63 -18.54 -7.13
N GLU A 314 -2.41 -19.72 -7.67
CA GLU A 314 -2.67 -20.04 -9.07
C GLU A 314 -4.17 -20.05 -9.37
N LYS A 315 -4.98 -20.61 -8.45
CA LYS A 315 -6.44 -20.68 -8.54
C LYS A 315 -7.09 -19.64 -7.61
N ILE A 316 -8.20 -19.10 -8.07
CA ILE A 316 -9.12 -18.25 -7.28
C ILE A 316 -10.52 -18.83 -7.33
N THR A 317 -11.25 -18.61 -6.25
CA THR A 317 -12.69 -18.83 -6.17
C THR A 317 -13.39 -17.47 -6.22
N MET A 318 -14.32 -17.32 -7.16
CA MET A 318 -15.19 -16.14 -7.26
C MET A 318 -16.61 -16.53 -6.89
N GLY A 319 -17.07 -16.07 -5.73
CA GLY A 319 -18.42 -16.30 -5.22
C GLY A 319 -19.33 -15.13 -5.55
N PHE A 320 -20.53 -15.43 -6.07
CA PHE A 320 -21.54 -14.43 -6.44
C PHE A 320 -22.76 -14.57 -5.53
N LEU A 321 -23.20 -13.47 -4.95
CA LEU A 321 -24.39 -13.40 -4.10
C LEU A 321 -25.66 -13.05 -4.90
N GLY A 322 -25.50 -12.63 -6.14
CA GLY A 322 -26.55 -12.20 -7.06
C GLY A 322 -26.07 -11.10 -8.00
N LYS A 323 -26.86 -10.79 -9.04
CA LYS A 323 -26.48 -9.83 -10.11
C LYS A 323 -26.23 -8.40 -9.62
N ASP A 324 -26.88 -7.97 -8.54
CA ASP A 324 -26.79 -6.63 -7.96
C ASP A 324 -26.11 -6.63 -6.58
N MET A 325 -25.54 -7.75 -6.17
CA MET A 325 -24.87 -7.95 -4.88
C MET A 325 -23.36 -8.06 -5.06
N PRO A 326 -22.56 -7.79 -4.01
CA PRO A 326 -21.12 -7.97 -4.08
C PRO A 326 -20.72 -9.39 -4.50
N SER A 327 -19.64 -9.50 -5.27
CA SER A 327 -18.96 -10.78 -5.51
C SER A 327 -17.79 -10.90 -4.55
N ILE A 328 -17.65 -12.07 -3.90
CA ILE A 328 -16.61 -12.37 -2.93
C ILE A 328 -15.58 -13.28 -3.59
N TRP A 329 -14.35 -12.82 -3.67
CA TRP A 329 -13.23 -13.53 -4.25
C TRP A 329 -12.27 -13.99 -3.16
N SER A 330 -11.80 -15.21 -3.25
CA SER A 330 -10.91 -15.86 -2.28
C SER A 330 -9.95 -16.82 -2.99
N SER A 331 -9.01 -17.36 -2.24
CA SER A 331 -8.15 -18.47 -2.69
C SER A 331 -7.88 -19.44 -1.53
N GLU A 332 -7.40 -20.64 -1.85
CA GLU A 332 -7.30 -21.72 -0.88
C GLU A 332 -6.18 -21.54 0.15
N ASN A 333 -5.02 -21.01 -0.29
CA ASN A 333 -3.81 -20.95 0.54
C ASN A 333 -3.60 -19.61 1.25
N THR A 334 -4.52 -18.66 1.08
CA THR A 334 -4.46 -17.37 1.76
C THR A 334 -5.76 -17.05 2.48
N GLU A 335 -5.66 -16.38 3.62
CA GLU A 335 -6.84 -15.85 4.32
C GLU A 335 -7.34 -14.53 3.73
N MET A 336 -6.77 -14.12 2.59
CA MET A 336 -7.20 -12.92 1.88
C MET A 336 -8.54 -13.15 1.20
N LYS A 337 -9.45 -12.18 1.36
CA LYS A 337 -10.72 -12.09 0.64
C LYS A 337 -10.89 -10.70 0.07
N ALA A 338 -11.52 -10.61 -1.10
CA ALA A 338 -11.93 -9.34 -1.69
C ALA A 338 -13.42 -9.38 -2.04
N ALA A 339 -14.16 -8.35 -1.69
CA ALA A 339 -15.55 -8.17 -2.13
C ALA A 339 -15.62 -7.00 -3.10
N ILE A 340 -16.19 -7.21 -4.30
CA ILE A 340 -16.26 -6.21 -5.36
C ILE A 340 -17.74 -5.95 -5.66
N LEU A 341 -18.14 -4.68 -5.58
CA LEU A 341 -19.50 -4.29 -5.93
C LEU A 341 -19.68 -4.28 -7.45
N PRO A 342 -20.77 -4.84 -7.95
CA PRO A 342 -21.08 -4.80 -9.38
C PRO A 342 -21.42 -3.40 -9.84
N ILE A 343 -21.25 -3.18 -11.14
CA ILE A 343 -21.74 -2.01 -11.85
C ILE A 343 -22.97 -2.44 -12.66
N ASN A 344 -24.01 -1.61 -12.67
CA ASN A 344 -25.18 -1.86 -13.48
C ASN A 344 -24.81 -1.87 -14.98
N ILE A 345 -25.03 -3.00 -15.65
CA ILE A 345 -24.81 -3.20 -17.08
C ILE A 345 -26.08 -3.01 -17.90
N GLY A 346 -27.21 -2.65 -17.28
CA GLY A 346 -28.50 -2.45 -17.91
C GLY A 346 -28.64 -1.05 -18.50
N GLY A 347 -28.64 -0.97 -19.82
CA GLY A 347 -29.35 0.01 -20.63
C GLY A 347 -28.94 1.46 -20.51
N GLY A 348 -27.96 1.85 -21.31
CA GLY A 348 -28.01 3.21 -21.86
C GLY A 348 -29.37 3.39 -22.58
N LYS A 349 -30.20 4.33 -22.06
CA LYS A 349 -31.28 4.92 -22.84
C LYS A 349 -30.67 5.90 -23.82
#